data_89f33da508a0d22236d0e00a6d0261f9
#
_entry.id   89f33da508a0d22236d0e00a6d0261f9
#
_cell.length_a   1.000
_cell.length_b   1.000
_cell.length_c   1.000
_cell.angle_alpha   90.00
_cell.angle_beta   90.00
_cell.angle_gamma   90.00
#
_symmetry.space_group_name_H-M   'P 1'
#
loop_
_entity.id
_entity.type
_entity.pdbx_description
1 polymer ?
#
loop_
_entity_poly.entity_id
_entity_poly.type
_entity_poly.pdbx_seq_one_letter_code
_entity_poly.pdbx_strand_id
1 'polypeptide(L)'
;MPGYHYTGQAVNYMLIADIVQLLEENDIPCLLIGDYMFEAMGGPGLRGNIELVLERHDINKAIRILRKANFPDDQPIYYTHLLCPSPHMGQTTCSANETPFIPYHSFHLNGRFWGELYAGFHTDLCLYEKQDLFWDLPELSLGELSEDDTDFILASDHRLPPQEDWQYWGRFSDTLYPVKIPMPVQYVEAMMLLTARDWEIKGHGWSWRDEIMYMWKYVVGVLEEFFEVEMFKPMFRSWWAVLENSESMSGGEVLCVHNLRRELVAANMMPETPFTWLKMYG
;
A
#
# COMPACT_ATOMS: atom_id res chain seq x y z
N MET A 1 4.57 5.01 23.19
CA MET A 1 4.61 3.82 24.11
C MET A 1 6.00 3.61 24.69
N PRO A 2 6.31 4.10 25.89
CA PRO A 2 7.61 3.83 26.47
C PRO A 2 7.75 2.33 26.75
N GLY A 3 8.70 1.70 26.07
CA GLY A 3 9.02 0.28 26.28
C GLY A 3 8.29 -0.72 25.39
N TYR A 4 7.65 -0.30 24.28
CA TYR A 4 7.10 -1.26 23.31
C TYR A 4 8.21 -2.14 22.73
N HIS A 5 7.95 -3.44 22.71
CA HIS A 5 8.85 -4.44 22.11
C HIS A 5 8.06 -5.46 21.30
N TYR A 6 8.49 -5.70 20.09
CA TYR A 6 8.02 -6.81 19.28
C TYR A 6 8.61 -8.11 19.82
N THR A 7 7.73 -9.06 20.13
CA THR A 7 8.09 -10.39 20.68
C THR A 7 7.44 -11.52 19.87
N GLY A 8 7.04 -11.23 18.61
CA GLY A 8 6.35 -12.17 17.77
C GLY A 8 4.81 -12.12 17.92
N GLN A 9 4.26 -10.94 18.20
CA GLN A 9 2.82 -10.73 18.21
C GLN A 9 2.20 -11.14 16.87
N ALA A 10 0.96 -11.62 16.90
CA ALA A 10 0.22 -11.97 15.70
C ALA A 10 0.05 -10.73 14.81
N VAL A 11 0.24 -10.92 13.51
CA VAL A 11 0.01 -9.86 12.52
C VAL A 11 -1.50 -9.70 12.35
N ASN A 12 -2.00 -8.55 12.78
CA ASN A 12 -3.41 -8.16 12.76
C ASN A 12 -3.54 -6.65 12.95
N TYR A 13 -4.75 -6.13 12.98
CA TYR A 13 -5.05 -4.70 13.17
C TYR A 13 -4.48 -4.11 14.47
N MET A 14 -4.39 -4.91 15.54
CA MET A 14 -3.78 -4.43 16.81
C MET A 14 -2.28 -4.18 16.64
N LEU A 15 -1.54 -5.10 16.01
CA LEU A 15 -0.12 -4.91 15.74
C LEU A 15 0.13 -3.70 14.84
N ILE A 16 -0.71 -3.49 13.81
CA ILE A 16 -0.61 -2.34 12.93
C ILE A 16 -0.80 -1.04 13.71
N ALA A 17 -1.85 -0.97 14.53
CA ALA A 17 -2.13 0.19 15.38
C ALA A 17 -0.99 0.47 16.36
N ASP A 18 -0.40 -0.58 16.97
CA ASP A 18 0.76 -0.46 17.86
C ASP A 18 2.00 0.08 17.13
N ILE A 19 2.25 -0.37 15.90
CA ILE A 19 3.38 0.12 15.07
C ILE A 19 3.16 1.59 14.71
N VAL A 20 1.97 1.96 14.25
CA VAL A 20 1.62 3.34 13.90
C VAL A 20 1.76 4.25 15.13
N GLN A 21 1.22 3.83 16.29
CA GLN A 21 1.37 4.57 17.54
C GLN A 21 2.85 4.77 17.93
N LEU A 22 3.66 3.71 17.81
CA LEU A 22 5.10 3.78 18.09
C LEU A 22 5.80 4.80 17.20
N LEU A 23 5.47 4.85 15.93
CA LEU A 23 6.04 5.79 14.96
C LEU A 23 5.57 7.22 15.25
N GLU A 24 4.28 7.45 15.42
CA GLU A 24 3.72 8.80 15.64
C GLU A 24 4.14 9.39 17.00
N GLU A 25 4.29 8.58 18.08
CA GLU A 25 4.87 9.02 19.34
C GLU A 25 6.35 9.44 19.24
N ASN A 26 6.99 9.10 18.14
CA ASN A 26 8.34 9.53 17.80
C ASN A 26 8.36 10.55 16.64
N ASP A 27 7.28 11.30 16.44
CA ASP A 27 7.13 12.33 15.41
C ASP A 27 7.41 11.78 13.98
N ILE A 28 6.85 10.62 13.67
CA ILE A 28 6.93 10.00 12.32
C ILE A 28 5.51 9.70 11.85
N PRO A 29 4.90 10.57 11.03
CA PRO A 29 3.63 10.27 10.42
C PRO A 29 3.78 9.16 9.39
N CYS A 30 2.79 8.30 9.30
CA CYS A 30 2.78 7.21 8.32
C CYS A 30 1.37 6.94 7.79
N LEU A 31 1.31 6.27 6.64
CA LEU A 31 0.10 5.93 5.93
C LEU A 31 0.09 4.42 5.66
N LEU A 32 -0.95 3.73 6.06
CA LEU A 32 -1.13 2.31 5.77
C LEU A 32 -1.66 2.13 4.34
N ILE A 33 -1.07 1.21 3.60
CA ILE A 33 -1.51 0.80 2.25
C ILE A 33 -1.59 -0.73 2.16
N GLY A 34 -1.85 -1.25 0.97
CA GLY A 34 -1.82 -2.69 0.67
C GLY A 34 -2.97 -3.46 1.30
N ASP A 35 -2.71 -4.72 1.63
CA ASP A 35 -3.74 -5.68 2.03
C ASP A 35 -4.62 -5.22 3.19
N TYR A 36 -4.03 -4.70 4.26
CA TYR A 36 -4.80 -4.27 5.44
C TYR A 36 -5.60 -2.98 5.19
N MET A 37 -5.17 -2.15 4.26
CA MET A 37 -5.97 -1.04 3.76
C MET A 37 -7.18 -1.57 2.97
N PHE A 38 -6.97 -2.53 2.06
CA PHE A 38 -8.06 -3.17 1.31
C PHE A 38 -9.05 -3.87 2.23
N GLU A 39 -8.57 -4.59 3.24
CA GLU A 39 -9.42 -5.20 4.26
C GLU A 39 -10.25 -4.16 4.99
N ALA A 40 -9.68 -3.04 5.40
CA ALA A 40 -10.41 -1.95 6.04
C ALA A 40 -11.51 -1.36 5.13
N MET A 41 -11.26 -1.32 3.82
CA MET A 41 -12.21 -0.88 2.79
C MET A 41 -13.25 -1.96 2.41
N GLY A 42 -13.23 -3.14 3.04
CA GLY A 42 -14.18 -4.24 2.78
C GLY A 42 -13.78 -5.19 1.66
N GLY A 43 -12.58 -5.06 1.11
CA GLY A 43 -12.02 -6.00 0.15
C GLY A 43 -11.25 -7.13 0.84
N PRO A 44 -11.08 -8.31 0.22
CA PRO A 44 -10.28 -9.40 0.78
C PRO A 44 -8.79 -9.06 0.70
N GLY A 45 -8.04 -9.19 1.81
CA GLY A 45 -6.58 -9.16 1.80
C GLY A 45 -5.99 -10.43 1.17
N LEU A 46 -4.88 -10.30 0.45
CA LEU A 46 -4.29 -11.41 -0.30
C LEU A 46 -2.95 -11.89 0.25
N ARG A 47 -2.17 -11.03 0.90
CA ARG A 47 -0.74 -11.28 1.17
C ARG A 47 -0.36 -11.18 2.64
N GLY A 48 -1.07 -10.36 3.39
CA GLY A 48 -0.88 -10.20 4.83
C GLY A 48 0.34 -9.39 5.26
N ASN A 49 1.04 -8.69 4.36
CA ASN A 49 2.11 -7.77 4.71
C ASN A 49 1.55 -6.49 5.34
N ILE A 50 2.28 -5.92 6.29
CA ILE A 50 2.03 -4.58 6.79
C ILE A 50 2.84 -3.60 5.93
N GLU A 51 2.17 -2.72 5.21
CA GLU A 51 2.79 -1.81 4.26
C GLU A 51 2.58 -0.36 4.69
N LEU A 52 3.65 0.31 5.09
CA LEU A 52 3.63 1.68 5.58
C LEU A 52 4.40 2.61 4.65
N VAL A 53 3.76 3.69 4.27
CA VAL A 53 4.35 4.80 3.50
C VAL A 53 4.76 5.91 4.45
N LEU A 54 5.98 6.42 4.29
CA LEU A 54 6.56 7.47 5.12
C LEU A 54 7.17 8.57 4.26
N GLU A 55 7.31 9.77 4.82
CA GLU A 55 8.11 10.79 4.19
C GLU A 55 9.59 10.37 4.14
N ARG A 56 10.26 10.69 3.04
CA ARG A 56 11.66 10.29 2.78
C ARG A 56 12.61 10.61 3.94
N HIS A 57 12.43 11.78 4.55
CA HIS A 57 13.29 12.23 5.65
C HIS A 57 13.10 11.44 6.95
N ASP A 58 11.97 10.74 7.11
CA ASP A 58 11.62 9.98 8.30
C ASP A 58 12.00 8.49 8.24
N ILE A 59 12.19 7.91 7.05
CA ILE A 59 12.41 6.46 6.88
C ILE A 59 13.57 5.95 7.73
N ASN A 60 14.72 6.61 7.70
CA ASN A 60 15.87 6.18 8.49
C ASN A 60 15.65 6.33 10.00
N LYS A 61 14.83 7.28 10.43
CA LYS A 61 14.41 7.42 11.83
C LYS A 61 13.49 6.28 12.23
N ALA A 62 12.50 5.94 11.37
CA ALA A 62 11.58 4.84 11.57
C ALA A 62 12.32 3.49 11.71
N ILE A 63 13.26 3.20 10.80
CA ILE A 63 14.08 1.98 10.85
C ILE A 63 14.81 1.86 12.21
N ARG A 64 15.44 2.93 12.70
CA ARG A 64 16.12 2.91 14.00
C ARG A 64 15.16 2.65 15.16
N ILE A 65 13.97 3.23 15.13
CA ILE A 65 12.94 3.05 16.16
C ILE A 65 12.42 1.63 16.18
N LEU A 66 12.08 1.09 15.02
CA LEU A 66 11.59 -0.28 14.87
C LEU A 66 12.64 -1.31 15.28
N ARG A 67 13.92 -1.12 14.91
CA ARG A 67 15.02 -1.96 15.41
C ARG A 67 15.15 -1.90 16.93
N LYS A 68 15.04 -0.70 17.53
CA LYS A 68 15.06 -0.54 18.99
C LYS A 68 13.88 -1.22 19.68
N ALA A 69 12.73 -1.29 18.98
CA ALA A 69 11.55 -2.03 19.41
C ALA A 69 11.63 -3.53 19.09
N ASN A 70 12.79 -4.04 18.69
CA ASN A 70 13.07 -5.44 18.43
C ASN A 70 12.36 -6.05 17.20
N PHE A 71 11.98 -5.23 16.22
CA PHE A 71 11.58 -5.75 14.92
C PHE A 71 12.82 -6.30 14.20
N PRO A 72 12.81 -7.58 13.77
CA PRO A 72 13.96 -8.18 13.11
C PRO A 72 14.06 -7.70 11.66
N ASP A 73 15.23 -7.24 11.24
CA ASP A 73 15.48 -6.93 9.84
C ASP A 73 15.26 -8.16 8.97
N ASP A 74 14.76 -7.95 7.76
CA ASP A 74 14.67 -9.00 6.77
C ASP A 74 16.06 -9.60 6.49
N GLN A 75 16.16 -10.93 6.51
CA GLN A 75 17.41 -11.63 6.35
C GLN A 75 17.77 -11.77 4.86
N PRO A 76 19.04 -11.62 4.47
CA PRO A 76 19.45 -11.93 3.11
C PRO A 76 19.09 -13.38 2.74
N ILE A 77 18.65 -13.57 1.54
CA ILE A 77 18.05 -14.75 0.89
C ILE A 77 18.64 -16.13 1.24
N TYR A 78 19.86 -16.23 1.75
CA TYR A 78 20.51 -17.52 2.01
C TYR A 78 19.75 -18.44 2.97
N TYR A 79 18.90 -17.91 3.84
CA TYR A 79 18.10 -18.70 4.77
C TYR A 79 16.65 -18.93 4.29
N THR A 80 16.14 -18.07 3.42
CA THR A 80 14.74 -18.12 2.96
C THR A 80 14.51 -19.07 1.81
N HIS A 81 15.54 -19.39 1.00
CA HIS A 81 15.42 -20.34 -0.11
C HIS A 81 14.97 -21.76 0.29
N LEU A 82 15.16 -22.16 1.53
CA LEU A 82 14.66 -23.45 2.02
C LEU A 82 13.17 -23.40 2.41
N LEU A 83 12.61 -22.20 2.59
CA LEU A 83 11.26 -21.99 3.09
C LEU A 83 10.33 -21.32 2.07
N CYS A 84 10.89 -20.63 1.06
CA CYS A 84 10.11 -19.99 0.00
C CYS A 84 10.60 -20.49 -1.38
N PRO A 85 9.93 -21.49 -1.99
CA PRO A 85 10.31 -22.03 -3.29
C PRO A 85 9.89 -21.15 -4.45
N SER A 86 10.14 -19.84 -4.42
CA SER A 86 9.90 -18.98 -5.58
C SER A 86 10.97 -19.21 -6.65
N PRO A 87 10.60 -19.49 -7.92
CA PRO A 87 11.54 -19.80 -8.99
C PRO A 87 12.32 -18.59 -9.54
N HIS A 88 12.11 -17.39 -9.00
CA HIS A 88 12.77 -16.17 -9.49
C HIS A 88 14.04 -15.86 -8.69
N MET A 89 15.12 -16.53 -9.05
CA MET A 89 16.45 -16.30 -8.49
C MET A 89 16.93 -14.88 -8.78
N GLY A 90 17.22 -14.13 -7.73
CA GLY A 90 17.94 -12.85 -7.84
C GLY A 90 17.42 -11.69 -6.99
N GLN A 91 16.36 -11.86 -6.24
CA GLN A 91 15.79 -10.79 -5.43
C GLN A 91 16.30 -10.82 -3.97
N THR A 92 16.45 -9.64 -3.39
CA THR A 92 17.15 -9.43 -2.12
C THR A 92 16.27 -9.51 -0.88
N THR A 93 14.95 -9.55 -1.03
CA THR A 93 13.98 -9.66 0.07
C THR A 93 12.81 -10.56 -0.31
N CYS A 94 12.15 -11.21 0.67
CA CYS A 94 10.98 -12.06 0.43
C CYS A 94 9.81 -11.25 -0.11
N SER A 95 9.56 -10.08 0.45
CA SER A 95 8.46 -9.18 0.10
C SER A 95 8.55 -8.63 -1.33
N ALA A 96 9.75 -8.46 -1.88
CA ALA A 96 9.95 -7.94 -3.24
C ALA A 96 9.35 -8.83 -4.35
N ASN A 97 8.96 -10.08 -4.03
CA ASN A 97 8.36 -11.00 -4.99
C ASN A 97 6.84 -10.97 -5.04
N GLU A 98 6.20 -10.36 -4.05
CA GLU A 98 4.76 -10.50 -3.83
C GLU A 98 3.99 -9.18 -3.99
N THR A 99 4.68 -8.05 -3.96
CA THR A 99 4.07 -6.73 -4.12
C THR A 99 4.56 -6.06 -5.40
N PRO A 100 3.74 -5.25 -6.08
CA PRO A 100 4.21 -4.41 -7.18
C PRO A 100 5.18 -3.33 -6.68
N PHE A 101 5.21 -3.09 -5.37
CA PHE A 101 6.03 -2.08 -4.72
C PHE A 101 7.35 -2.67 -4.24
N ILE A 102 8.45 -1.94 -4.42
CA ILE A 102 9.75 -2.29 -3.84
C ILE A 102 9.93 -1.46 -2.57
N PRO A 103 9.93 -2.08 -1.40
CA PRO A 103 10.10 -1.36 -0.15
C PRO A 103 11.52 -0.79 -0.03
N TYR A 104 11.62 0.38 0.61
CA TYR A 104 12.91 0.95 0.99
C TYR A 104 13.60 0.06 2.03
N HIS A 105 12.80 -0.51 2.94
CA HIS A 105 13.27 -1.43 3.98
C HIS A 105 12.15 -2.39 4.39
N SER A 106 12.52 -3.61 4.79
CA SER A 106 11.59 -4.62 5.30
C SER A 106 12.08 -5.20 6.62
N PHE A 107 11.11 -5.49 7.50
CA PHE A 107 11.31 -6.25 8.73
C PHE A 107 10.54 -7.55 8.62
N HIS A 108 11.19 -8.66 8.95
CA HIS A 108 10.59 -9.97 8.90
C HIS A 108 9.71 -10.23 10.13
N LEU A 109 8.43 -10.45 9.93
CA LEU A 109 7.47 -10.78 10.99
C LEU A 109 7.21 -12.28 11.02
N ASN A 110 7.14 -12.85 12.23
CA ASN A 110 6.78 -14.24 12.42
C ASN A 110 5.26 -14.43 12.26
N GLY A 111 4.77 -14.29 11.02
CA GLY A 111 3.37 -14.46 10.68
C GLY A 111 2.97 -15.93 10.71
N ARG A 112 2.30 -16.38 11.78
CA ARG A 112 1.61 -17.68 11.82
C ARG A 112 0.16 -17.54 11.34
N PHE A 113 -0.06 -16.95 10.17
CA PHE A 113 -1.44 -16.78 9.72
C PHE A 113 -2.04 -18.08 9.13
N TRP A 114 -1.22 -18.97 8.57
CA TRP A 114 -1.71 -20.17 7.86
C TRP A 114 -1.24 -21.51 8.42
N GLY A 115 -0.71 -21.55 9.65
CA GLY A 115 -0.27 -22.78 10.30
C GLY A 115 0.94 -23.44 9.58
N GLU A 116 1.40 -24.57 10.12
CA GLU A 116 2.56 -25.33 9.61
C GLU A 116 2.40 -25.87 8.17
N LEU A 117 1.17 -25.83 7.61
CA LEU A 117 0.87 -26.33 6.26
C LEU A 117 1.38 -25.46 5.12
N TYR A 118 1.71 -24.19 5.40
CA TYR A 118 2.22 -23.22 4.39
C TYR A 118 3.50 -22.56 4.88
N ALA A 119 4.51 -23.37 5.20
CA ALA A 119 5.81 -22.93 5.70
C ALA A 119 6.63 -22.04 4.74
N GLY A 120 6.03 -21.55 3.67
CA GLY A 120 6.65 -20.66 2.66
C GLY A 120 6.09 -19.25 2.59
N PHE A 121 5.04 -18.91 3.35
CA PHE A 121 4.47 -17.57 3.36
C PHE A 121 5.04 -16.77 4.54
N HIS A 122 5.76 -15.73 4.20
CA HIS A 122 6.28 -14.75 5.14
C HIS A 122 5.33 -13.57 5.23
N THR A 123 5.27 -12.95 6.39
CA THR A 123 4.65 -11.64 6.56
C THR A 123 5.75 -10.66 6.92
N ASP A 124 5.82 -9.57 6.22
CA ASP A 124 6.81 -8.52 6.43
C ASP A 124 6.13 -7.20 6.81
N LEU A 125 6.86 -6.38 7.56
CA LEU A 125 6.58 -4.96 7.70
C LEU A 125 7.44 -4.22 6.69
N CYS A 126 6.81 -3.66 5.68
CA CYS A 126 7.45 -2.97 4.56
C CYS A 126 7.33 -1.45 4.72
N LEU A 127 8.43 -0.74 4.56
CA LEU A 127 8.49 0.71 4.58
C LEU A 127 8.75 1.25 3.17
N TYR A 128 7.91 2.17 2.72
CA TYR A 128 7.98 2.79 1.40
C TYR A 128 8.19 4.29 1.49
N GLU A 129 8.90 4.87 0.51
CA GLU A 129 8.98 6.32 0.36
C GLU A 129 7.71 6.86 -0.29
N LYS A 130 7.05 7.85 0.37
CA LYS A 130 5.86 8.50 -0.17
C LYS A 130 6.09 9.10 -1.56
N GLN A 131 7.25 9.71 -1.76
CA GLN A 131 7.63 10.32 -3.02
C GLN A 131 7.63 9.34 -4.21
N ASP A 132 7.85 8.06 -3.94
CA ASP A 132 7.90 7.03 -4.99
C ASP A 132 6.51 6.54 -5.40
N LEU A 133 5.52 6.59 -4.48
CA LEU A 133 4.19 6.03 -4.66
C LEU A 133 3.08 7.07 -4.74
N PHE A 134 3.15 8.09 -3.88
CA PHE A 134 2.09 9.06 -3.65
C PHE A 134 2.60 10.50 -3.73
N TRP A 135 3.37 10.84 -4.79
CA TRP A 135 3.94 12.18 -4.94
C TRP A 135 2.91 13.29 -5.10
N ASP A 136 1.69 12.93 -5.49
CA ASP A 136 0.56 13.87 -5.70
C ASP A 136 -0.26 14.13 -4.41
N LEU A 137 -0.04 13.35 -3.36
CA LEU A 137 -0.68 13.56 -2.06
C LEU A 137 0.08 14.60 -1.25
N PRO A 138 -0.63 15.37 -0.37
CA PRO A 138 -0.01 16.30 0.54
C PRO A 138 0.97 15.60 1.50
N GLU A 139 1.81 16.39 2.17
CA GLU A 139 2.73 15.91 3.20
C GLU A 139 1.96 15.22 4.33
N LEU A 140 2.47 14.07 4.78
CA LEU A 140 1.86 13.33 5.89
C LEU A 140 1.98 14.15 7.18
N SER A 141 0.90 14.21 7.94
CA SER A 141 0.84 14.97 9.19
C SER A 141 0.61 14.06 10.40
N LEU A 142 1.09 14.49 11.56
CA LEU A 142 0.78 13.88 12.84
C LEU A 142 -0.63 14.26 13.32
N GLY A 143 -1.20 13.42 14.17
CA GLY A 143 -2.44 13.74 14.87
C GLY A 143 -3.71 13.37 14.09
N GLU A 144 -4.82 13.91 14.57
CA GLU A 144 -6.15 13.62 14.04
C GLU A 144 -6.36 14.21 12.65
N LEU A 145 -7.10 13.49 11.82
CA LEU A 145 -7.57 14.01 10.54
C LEU A 145 -8.77 14.96 10.75
N SER A 146 -8.90 15.95 9.88
CA SER A 146 -10.13 16.71 9.78
C SER A 146 -11.27 15.82 9.26
N GLU A 147 -12.49 16.04 9.73
CA GLU A 147 -13.69 15.35 9.19
C GLU A 147 -13.89 15.61 7.68
N ASP A 148 -13.41 16.76 7.20
CA ASP A 148 -13.49 17.17 5.80
C ASP A 148 -12.19 16.85 5.01
N ASP A 149 -11.31 15.99 5.54
CA ASP A 149 -10.07 15.60 4.82
C ASP A 149 -10.44 14.85 3.54
N THR A 150 -9.92 15.31 2.42
CA THR A 150 -10.19 14.75 1.08
C THR A 150 -9.12 13.81 0.58
N ASP A 151 -7.97 13.77 1.25
CA ASP A 151 -6.82 12.99 0.84
C ASP A 151 -6.64 11.72 1.67
N PHE A 152 -7.01 11.78 2.95
CA PHE A 152 -6.85 10.69 3.90
C PHE A 152 -8.14 10.38 4.66
N ILE A 153 -8.26 9.13 5.11
CA ILE A 153 -9.35 8.65 5.96
C ILE A 153 -8.75 7.73 7.05
N LEU A 154 -9.43 7.61 8.19
CA LEU A 154 -9.02 6.63 9.19
C LEU A 154 -9.48 5.23 8.80
N ALA A 155 -8.65 4.22 9.02
CA ALA A 155 -9.04 2.81 8.82
C ALA A 155 -10.21 2.37 9.74
N SER A 156 -10.52 3.16 10.78
CA SER A 156 -11.68 2.98 11.68
C SER A 156 -12.88 3.86 11.32
N ASP A 157 -12.84 4.63 10.23
CA ASP A 157 -13.92 5.54 9.85
C ASP A 157 -15.24 4.80 9.66
N HIS A 158 -16.34 5.40 10.18
CA HIS A 158 -17.66 4.79 10.16
C HIS A 158 -18.25 4.60 8.75
N ARG A 159 -17.77 5.35 7.76
CA ARG A 159 -18.14 5.19 6.34
C ARG A 159 -17.58 3.90 5.74
N LEU A 160 -16.52 3.35 6.32
CA LEU A 160 -15.98 2.06 5.90
C LEU A 160 -16.85 0.90 6.44
N PRO A 161 -16.91 -0.25 5.74
CA PRO A 161 -17.72 -1.38 6.15
C PRO A 161 -17.31 -1.90 7.53
N PRO A 162 -18.26 -2.24 8.40
CA PRO A 162 -17.93 -2.83 9.70
C PRO A 162 -17.31 -4.22 9.51
N GLN A 163 -16.38 -4.58 10.40
CA GLN A 163 -15.92 -5.95 10.51
C GLN A 163 -17.04 -6.82 11.09
N GLU A 164 -17.47 -7.83 10.36
CA GLU A 164 -18.49 -8.81 10.82
C GLU A 164 -17.82 -10.06 11.42
N ASP A 165 -18.50 -10.74 12.34
CA ASP A 165 -17.95 -11.90 13.08
C ASP A 165 -17.43 -13.05 12.20
N TRP A 166 -17.95 -13.18 10.97
CA TRP A 166 -17.60 -14.23 10.02
C TRP A 166 -16.62 -13.77 8.93
N GLN A 167 -16.35 -12.45 8.89
CA GLN A 167 -15.39 -11.83 7.95
C GLN A 167 -14.15 -11.39 8.73
N TYR A 168 -12.99 -11.64 8.17
CA TYR A 168 -11.71 -11.17 8.72
C TYR A 168 -11.37 -9.75 8.28
N TRP A 169 -12.16 -9.16 7.36
CA TRP A 169 -11.98 -7.83 6.80
C TRP A 169 -13.13 -6.89 7.19
N GLY A 170 -12.85 -5.61 7.13
CA GLY A 170 -13.71 -4.51 7.55
C GLY A 170 -12.90 -3.48 8.32
N ARG A 171 -13.51 -2.34 8.64
CA ARG A 171 -12.84 -1.24 9.33
C ARG A 171 -12.23 -1.66 10.66
N PHE A 172 -11.15 -1.00 11.02
CA PHE A 172 -10.52 -1.18 12.33
C PHE A 172 -11.46 -0.79 13.47
N SER A 173 -11.24 -1.35 14.67
CA SER A 173 -11.97 -0.90 15.86
C SER A 173 -11.56 0.53 16.22
N ASP A 174 -12.53 1.36 16.61
CA ASP A 174 -12.33 2.72 17.14
C ASP A 174 -11.60 2.76 18.50
N THR A 175 -11.45 1.60 19.15
CA THR A 175 -10.66 1.45 20.38
C THR A 175 -9.15 1.31 20.13
N LEU A 176 -8.74 1.08 18.88
CA LEU A 176 -7.33 1.01 18.50
C LEU A 176 -6.76 2.41 18.25
N TYR A 177 -5.42 2.52 18.26
CA TYR A 177 -4.77 3.75 17.84
C TYR A 177 -5.18 4.10 16.40
N PRO A 178 -5.48 5.37 16.10
CA PRO A 178 -5.92 5.79 14.77
C PRO A 178 -4.87 5.47 13.68
N VAL A 179 -5.30 4.80 12.63
CA VAL A 179 -4.45 4.44 11.48
C VAL A 179 -4.98 5.15 10.25
N LYS A 180 -4.12 5.95 9.61
CA LYS A 180 -4.46 6.66 8.37
C LYS A 180 -4.28 5.75 7.16
N ILE A 181 -5.24 5.82 6.24
CA ILE A 181 -5.18 5.23 4.91
C ILE A 181 -5.50 6.31 3.87
N PRO A 182 -5.08 6.20 2.61
CA PRO A 182 -5.51 7.12 1.57
C PRO A 182 -7.03 7.02 1.38
N MET A 183 -7.68 8.13 1.03
CA MET A 183 -9.04 8.06 0.53
C MET A 183 -9.10 7.08 -0.64
N PRO A 184 -10.16 6.27 -0.78
CA PRO A 184 -10.26 5.26 -1.84
C PRO A 184 -10.01 5.82 -3.24
N VAL A 185 -10.58 6.97 -3.57
CA VAL A 185 -10.37 7.65 -4.85
C VAL A 185 -8.92 8.09 -5.03
N GLN A 186 -8.28 8.60 -3.98
CA GLN A 186 -6.87 9.06 -4.02
C GLN A 186 -5.90 7.90 -4.23
N TYR A 187 -6.21 6.73 -3.66
CA TYR A 187 -5.43 5.52 -3.94
C TYR A 187 -5.49 5.14 -5.41
N VAL A 188 -6.69 5.11 -6.00
CA VAL A 188 -6.87 4.81 -7.43
C VAL A 188 -6.16 5.84 -8.32
N GLU A 189 -6.28 7.13 -8.02
CA GLU A 189 -5.56 8.19 -8.74
C GLU A 189 -4.05 7.99 -8.69
N ALA A 190 -3.50 7.64 -7.52
CA ALA A 190 -2.08 7.35 -7.38
C ALA A 190 -1.66 6.14 -8.23
N MET A 191 -2.46 5.06 -8.27
CA MET A 191 -2.18 3.90 -9.12
C MET A 191 -2.28 4.24 -10.62
N MET A 192 -3.18 5.14 -11.01
CA MET A 192 -3.24 5.67 -12.38
C MET A 192 -1.99 6.48 -12.73
N LEU A 193 -1.51 7.30 -11.81
CA LEU A 193 -0.26 8.06 -11.98
C LEU A 193 0.95 7.12 -12.13
N LEU A 194 1.06 6.10 -11.27
CA LEU A 194 2.11 5.08 -11.34
C LEU A 194 2.05 4.30 -12.65
N THR A 195 0.85 3.91 -13.08
CA THR A 195 0.65 3.25 -14.38
C THR A 195 1.17 4.15 -15.52
N ALA A 196 0.82 5.43 -15.51
CA ALA A 196 1.26 6.36 -16.55
C ALA A 196 2.78 6.60 -16.51
N ARG A 197 3.40 6.67 -15.31
CA ARG A 197 4.84 6.82 -15.15
C ARG A 197 5.61 5.62 -15.69
N ASP A 198 5.19 4.43 -15.30
CA ASP A 198 5.95 3.20 -15.48
C ASP A 198 5.46 2.35 -16.66
N TRP A 199 4.56 2.90 -17.50
CA TRP A 199 3.94 2.20 -18.61
C TRP A 199 4.91 1.51 -19.59
N GLU A 200 6.05 2.16 -19.84
CA GLU A 200 7.07 1.66 -20.77
C GLU A 200 8.04 0.66 -20.09
N ILE A 201 7.98 0.52 -18.79
CA ILE A 201 8.82 -0.41 -18.04
C ILE A 201 8.16 -1.77 -18.02
N LYS A 202 8.84 -2.77 -18.59
CA LYS A 202 8.32 -4.12 -18.73
C LYS A 202 7.84 -4.68 -17.38
N GLY A 203 6.54 -4.95 -17.30
CA GLY A 203 5.90 -5.54 -16.12
C GLY A 203 5.31 -4.55 -15.12
N HIS A 204 5.84 -3.33 -14.97
CA HIS A 204 5.40 -2.39 -13.94
C HIS A 204 4.04 -1.75 -14.21
N GLY A 205 3.83 -1.20 -15.40
CA GLY A 205 2.54 -0.57 -15.72
C GLY A 205 1.35 -1.51 -15.56
N TRP A 206 1.55 -2.82 -15.79
CA TRP A 206 0.53 -3.84 -15.57
C TRP A 206 0.27 -4.08 -14.09
N SER A 207 1.30 -4.10 -13.25
CA SER A 207 1.15 -4.31 -11.82
C SER A 207 0.33 -3.21 -11.14
N TRP A 208 0.57 -1.93 -11.52
CA TRP A 208 -0.23 -0.80 -11.01
C TRP A 208 -1.68 -0.85 -11.49
N ARG A 209 -1.87 -1.26 -12.74
CA ARG A 209 -3.21 -1.49 -13.27
C ARG A 209 -3.94 -2.60 -12.53
N ASP A 210 -3.26 -3.67 -12.15
CA ASP A 210 -3.85 -4.78 -11.39
C ASP A 210 -4.34 -4.30 -10.02
N GLU A 211 -3.67 -3.36 -9.37
CA GLU A 211 -4.14 -2.71 -8.14
C GLU A 211 -5.46 -1.91 -8.39
N ILE A 212 -5.54 -1.16 -9.51
CA ILE A 212 -6.78 -0.46 -9.90
C ILE A 212 -7.91 -1.47 -10.12
N MET A 213 -7.63 -2.57 -10.83
CA MET A 213 -8.63 -3.61 -11.10
C MET A 213 -9.04 -4.36 -9.84
N TYR A 214 -8.14 -4.49 -8.86
CA TYR A 214 -8.46 -5.03 -7.55
C TYR A 214 -9.46 -4.14 -6.81
N MET A 215 -9.18 -2.83 -6.74
CA MET A 215 -10.11 -1.84 -6.18
C MET A 215 -11.47 -1.91 -6.89
N TRP A 216 -11.46 -1.90 -8.22
CA TRP A 216 -12.68 -2.00 -9.03
C TRP A 216 -13.50 -3.23 -8.69
N LYS A 217 -12.88 -4.38 -8.61
CA LYS A 217 -13.56 -5.66 -8.44
C LYS A 217 -14.12 -5.89 -7.03
N TYR A 218 -13.42 -5.42 -6.01
CA TYR A 218 -13.69 -5.82 -4.63
C TYR A 218 -14.11 -4.66 -3.71
N VAL A 219 -13.77 -3.43 -4.05
CA VAL A 219 -14.00 -2.28 -3.17
C VAL A 219 -15.05 -1.32 -3.71
N VAL A 220 -15.06 -1.04 -5.01
CA VAL A 220 -15.99 -0.06 -5.62
C VAL A 220 -17.44 -0.38 -5.32
N GLY A 221 -17.88 -1.63 -5.48
CA GLY A 221 -19.27 -2.03 -5.19
C GLY A 221 -19.65 -1.99 -3.69
N VAL A 222 -18.68 -1.85 -2.79
CA VAL A 222 -18.89 -1.73 -1.35
C VAL A 222 -18.89 -0.27 -0.92
N LEU A 223 -18.10 0.57 -1.59
CA LEU A 223 -17.87 1.98 -1.26
C LEU A 223 -18.26 2.90 -2.42
N GLU A 224 -19.42 2.67 -3.04
CA GLU A 224 -19.89 3.40 -4.24
C GLU A 224 -19.78 4.93 -4.10
N GLU A 225 -20.12 5.49 -2.93
CA GLU A 225 -20.08 6.92 -2.67
C GLU A 225 -18.68 7.57 -2.78
N PHE A 226 -17.61 6.76 -2.64
CA PHE A 226 -16.23 7.24 -2.77
C PHE A 226 -15.73 7.22 -4.22
N PHE A 227 -16.50 6.65 -5.15
CA PHE A 227 -16.07 6.42 -6.53
C PHE A 227 -16.96 7.08 -7.58
N GLU A 228 -17.81 8.04 -7.17
CA GLU A 228 -18.53 8.88 -8.13
C GLU A 228 -17.51 9.62 -9.01
N VAL A 229 -17.80 9.72 -10.31
CA VAL A 229 -16.85 10.27 -11.31
C VAL A 229 -16.39 11.69 -10.98
N GLU A 230 -17.24 12.45 -10.27
CA GLU A 230 -16.97 13.80 -9.80
C GLU A 230 -15.90 13.85 -8.70
N MET A 231 -15.73 12.78 -7.95
CA MET A 231 -14.71 12.66 -6.90
C MET A 231 -13.30 12.63 -7.47
N PHE A 232 -13.15 12.11 -8.70
CA PHE A 232 -11.87 12.09 -9.37
C PHE A 232 -11.46 13.48 -9.88
N LYS A 233 -10.17 13.79 -9.77
CA LYS A 233 -9.60 14.97 -10.44
C LYS A 233 -9.88 14.91 -11.96
N PRO A 234 -10.12 16.04 -12.62
CA PRO A 234 -10.58 16.05 -14.03
C PRO A 234 -9.74 15.22 -14.99
N MET A 235 -8.43 15.12 -14.76
CA MET A 235 -7.50 14.38 -15.61
C MET A 235 -7.69 12.85 -15.56
N PHE A 236 -8.32 12.30 -14.51
CA PHE A 236 -8.54 10.86 -14.34
C PHE A 236 -9.93 10.41 -14.77
N ARG A 237 -10.92 11.31 -14.85
CA ARG A 237 -12.32 10.99 -15.11
C ARG A 237 -12.55 10.21 -16.41
N SER A 238 -11.82 10.55 -17.46
CA SER A 238 -11.95 9.83 -18.73
C SER A 238 -11.46 8.39 -18.65
N TRP A 239 -10.41 8.13 -17.88
CA TRP A 239 -9.90 6.78 -17.67
C TRP A 239 -10.86 5.99 -16.77
N TRP A 240 -11.31 6.58 -15.66
CA TRP A 240 -12.30 5.95 -14.79
C TRP A 240 -13.56 5.52 -15.56
N ALA A 241 -14.13 6.41 -16.38
CA ALA A 241 -15.29 6.10 -17.21
C ALA A 241 -15.05 4.96 -18.22
N VAL A 242 -13.82 4.76 -18.69
CA VAL A 242 -13.46 3.61 -19.53
C VAL A 242 -13.42 2.32 -18.72
N LEU A 243 -12.90 2.35 -17.49
CA LEU A 243 -12.87 1.18 -16.59
C LEU A 243 -14.29 0.72 -16.22
N GLU A 244 -15.20 1.64 -15.94
CA GLU A 244 -16.61 1.33 -15.64
C GLU A 244 -17.33 0.57 -16.78
N ASN A 245 -16.86 0.72 -18.01
CA ASN A 245 -17.49 0.13 -19.19
C ASN A 245 -16.71 -1.07 -19.78
N SER A 246 -15.65 -1.55 -19.10
CA SER A 246 -14.78 -2.58 -19.67
C SER A 246 -14.28 -3.58 -18.63
N GLU A 247 -14.62 -4.86 -18.79
CA GLU A 247 -14.10 -5.97 -17.97
C GLU A 247 -12.63 -6.34 -18.29
N SER A 248 -12.10 -5.87 -19.40
CA SER A 248 -10.72 -6.16 -19.83
C SER A 248 -10.07 -4.94 -20.43
N MET A 249 -8.73 -4.91 -20.45
CA MET A 249 -8.00 -3.80 -21.03
C MET A 249 -8.43 -3.53 -22.47
N SER A 250 -8.96 -2.35 -22.70
CA SER A 250 -9.43 -1.90 -24.01
C SER A 250 -8.43 -0.95 -24.68
N GLY A 251 -8.53 -0.79 -26.00
CA GLY A 251 -7.77 0.25 -26.69
C GLY A 251 -8.05 1.66 -26.15
N GLY A 252 -9.25 1.89 -25.60
CA GLY A 252 -9.61 3.14 -24.92
C GLY A 252 -8.80 3.38 -23.65
N GLU A 253 -8.58 2.35 -22.84
CA GLU A 253 -7.75 2.43 -21.62
C GLU A 253 -6.29 2.77 -21.96
N VAL A 254 -5.71 2.08 -22.94
CA VAL A 254 -4.34 2.38 -23.43
C VAL A 254 -4.22 3.85 -23.86
N LEU A 255 -5.22 4.36 -24.56
CA LEU A 255 -5.24 5.76 -24.98
C LEU A 255 -5.29 6.72 -23.78
N CYS A 256 -6.06 6.40 -22.74
CA CYS A 256 -6.15 7.19 -21.51
C CYS A 256 -4.77 7.25 -20.80
N VAL A 257 -4.08 6.10 -20.66
CA VAL A 257 -2.72 6.04 -20.09
C VAL A 257 -1.75 6.94 -20.85
N HIS A 258 -1.72 6.83 -22.18
CA HIS A 258 -0.83 7.65 -23.01
C HIS A 258 -1.16 9.15 -22.95
N ASN A 259 -2.44 9.50 -22.89
CA ASN A 259 -2.86 10.90 -22.75
C ASN A 259 -2.44 11.47 -21.40
N LEU A 260 -2.72 10.76 -20.30
CA LEU A 260 -2.32 11.15 -18.97
C LEU A 260 -0.80 11.32 -18.87
N ARG A 261 -0.02 10.34 -19.37
CA ARG A 261 1.44 10.43 -19.40
C ARG A 261 1.92 11.68 -20.13
N ARG A 262 1.34 11.97 -21.29
CA ARG A 262 1.71 13.16 -22.09
C ARG A 262 1.40 14.46 -21.35
N GLU A 263 0.26 14.55 -20.67
CA GLU A 263 -0.13 15.72 -19.87
C GLU A 263 0.81 15.91 -18.69
N LEU A 264 1.15 14.86 -17.96
CA LEU A 264 2.09 14.90 -16.82
C LEU A 264 3.48 15.35 -17.26
N VAL A 265 4.00 14.83 -18.36
CA VAL A 265 5.29 15.24 -18.93
C VAL A 265 5.26 16.70 -19.35
N ALA A 266 4.22 17.13 -20.05
CA ALA A 266 4.08 18.52 -20.51
C ALA A 266 3.97 19.51 -19.33
N ALA A 267 3.36 19.10 -18.23
CA ALA A 267 3.24 19.88 -17.00
C ALA A 267 4.47 19.81 -16.07
N ASN A 268 5.47 18.98 -16.39
CA ASN A 268 6.61 18.66 -15.53
C ASN A 268 6.18 18.13 -14.14
N MET A 269 5.13 17.33 -14.11
CA MET A 269 4.53 16.78 -12.89
C MET A 269 4.86 15.29 -12.66
N MET A 270 5.58 14.66 -13.59
CA MET A 270 5.90 13.23 -13.52
C MET A 270 7.33 13.05 -13.00
N PRO A 271 7.50 12.43 -11.81
CA PRO A 271 8.82 12.10 -11.30
C PRO A 271 9.47 10.98 -12.12
N GLU A 272 10.80 10.86 -11.99
CA GLU A 272 11.50 9.71 -12.54
C GLU A 272 11.13 8.44 -11.75
N THR A 273 11.08 7.30 -12.46
CA THR A 273 10.92 6.00 -11.79
C THR A 273 12.13 5.73 -10.91
N PRO A 274 11.94 5.27 -9.65
CA PRO A 274 13.05 5.01 -8.74
C PRO A 274 14.08 4.05 -9.33
N PHE A 275 15.35 4.41 -9.20
CA PHE A 275 16.44 3.62 -9.79
C PHE A 275 16.52 2.17 -9.28
N THR A 276 16.13 1.95 -8.03
CA THR A 276 16.05 0.61 -7.42
C THR A 276 15.11 -0.30 -8.19
N TRP A 277 14.00 0.23 -8.68
CA TRP A 277 13.00 -0.51 -9.45
C TRP A 277 13.51 -0.85 -10.85
N LEU A 278 14.24 0.05 -11.48
CA LEU A 278 14.83 -0.19 -12.81
C LEU A 278 15.85 -1.33 -12.81
N LYS A 279 16.58 -1.54 -11.70
CA LYS A 279 17.58 -2.62 -11.59
C LYS A 279 16.99 -4.02 -11.51
N MET A 280 15.75 -4.17 -11.07
CA MET A 280 15.14 -5.49 -10.89
C MET A 280 14.52 -6.03 -12.18
N TYR A 281 14.21 -5.16 -13.13
CA TYR A 281 13.47 -5.49 -14.34
C TYR A 281 14.19 -5.11 -15.64
N GLY A 282 15.38 -4.51 -15.54
CA GLY A 282 16.23 -4.11 -16.67
C GLY A 282 17.16 -5.20 -17.17
#